data_afc982608e2e48d50aab13c152d84072
#
_entry.id   afc982608e2e48d50aab13c152d84072
#
_cell.length_a   1.000
_cell.length_b   1.000
_cell.length_c   1.000
_cell.angle_alpha   90.00
_cell.angle_beta   90.00
_cell.angle_gamma   90.00
#
_symmetry.space_group_name_H-M   'P 1'
#
loop_
_entity.id
_entity.type
_entity.pdbx_description
1 polymer ?
#
loop_
_entity_poly.entity_id
_entity_poly.type
_entity_poly.pdbx_seq_one_letter_code
_entity_poly.pdbx_strand_id
1 'polypeptide(L)'
;MHNTPFSATAMADRVDPPFHAALARRFASLSPAAGLLAASDWALHLAASPGKCMDLARLAMHQSGELAEYARERMTAGADQQARLGVQPAVEDRRFRAPEWQQWPFNYLHQSFLFKQQWWAAATHGVQGVEKHHENMVAFAARQWLDIFSPGNQLATNPVVLQRTLQQGGANLLRGALNAADDLQRLAAGKPPAGTEDFVVGRD
;
A
#
# COMPACT_ATOMS: atom_id res chain seq x y z
N MET A 1 -17.43 -59.17 12.89
CA MET A 1 -16.95 -57.84 13.32
C MET A 1 -16.51 -57.09 12.09
N HIS A 2 -17.34 -56.15 11.58
CA HIS A 2 -17.00 -55.33 10.43
C HIS A 2 -16.25 -54.11 10.97
N ASN A 3 -14.94 -54.04 10.69
CA ASN A 3 -14.15 -52.85 10.86
C ASN A 3 -14.52 -51.86 9.74
N THR A 4 -15.35 -50.88 10.02
CA THR A 4 -15.51 -49.74 9.13
C THR A 4 -14.21 -48.90 9.20
N PRO A 5 -13.50 -48.69 8.09
CA PRO A 5 -12.31 -47.83 8.12
C PRO A 5 -12.72 -46.41 8.51
N PHE A 6 -12.02 -45.85 9.49
CA PHE A 6 -12.18 -44.47 9.93
C PHE A 6 -11.89 -43.57 8.73
N SER A 7 -12.93 -43.00 8.12
CA SER A 7 -12.79 -42.09 6.98
C SER A 7 -12.31 -40.73 7.48
N ALA A 8 -11.00 -40.58 7.58
CA ALA A 8 -10.35 -39.30 7.91
C ALA A 8 -10.58 -38.20 6.85
N THR A 9 -11.03 -38.58 5.65
CA THR A 9 -11.25 -37.70 4.51
C THR A 9 -12.52 -36.84 4.60
N ALA A 10 -13.55 -37.30 5.33
CA ALA A 10 -14.84 -36.61 5.35
C ALA A 10 -14.83 -35.24 6.02
N MET A 11 -13.87 -34.95 6.89
CA MET A 11 -13.74 -33.64 7.54
C MET A 11 -12.93 -32.66 6.69
N ALA A 12 -11.84 -33.12 6.08
CA ALA A 12 -11.06 -32.36 5.13
C ALA A 12 -11.93 -31.92 3.93
N ASP A 13 -12.69 -32.82 3.34
CA ASP A 13 -13.57 -32.55 2.18
C ASP A 13 -14.69 -31.55 2.50
N ARG A 14 -15.07 -31.37 3.76
CA ARG A 14 -16.10 -30.42 4.19
C ARG A 14 -15.56 -29.06 4.61
N VAL A 15 -14.36 -29.02 5.18
CA VAL A 15 -13.79 -27.83 5.82
C VAL A 15 -12.81 -27.12 4.87
N ASP A 16 -11.96 -27.89 4.19
CA ASP A 16 -10.89 -27.29 3.37
C ASP A 16 -11.40 -26.51 2.15
N PRO A 17 -12.37 -26.99 1.35
CA PRO A 17 -12.84 -26.24 0.19
C PRO A 17 -13.44 -24.86 0.54
N PRO A 18 -14.35 -24.71 1.53
CA PRO A 18 -14.88 -23.42 1.90
C PRO A 18 -13.83 -22.51 2.55
N PHE A 19 -12.88 -23.08 3.31
CA PHE A 19 -11.76 -22.35 3.88
C PHE A 19 -10.82 -21.81 2.80
N HIS A 20 -10.41 -22.66 1.85
CA HIS A 20 -9.60 -22.23 0.70
C HIS A 20 -10.32 -21.20 -0.19
N ALA A 21 -11.62 -21.35 -0.39
CA ALA A 21 -12.42 -20.37 -1.13
C ALA A 21 -12.51 -19.01 -0.39
N ALA A 22 -12.59 -19.02 0.93
CA ALA A 22 -12.56 -17.81 1.74
C ALA A 22 -11.17 -17.12 1.71
N LEU A 23 -10.10 -17.93 1.78
CA LEU A 23 -8.72 -17.45 1.64
C LEU A 23 -8.48 -16.83 0.25
N ALA A 24 -8.89 -17.51 -0.80
CA ALA A 24 -8.74 -17.03 -2.19
C ALA A 24 -9.47 -15.71 -2.42
N ARG A 25 -10.68 -15.55 -1.86
CA ARG A 25 -11.41 -14.26 -1.91
C ARG A 25 -10.69 -13.14 -1.18
N ARG A 26 -10.00 -13.45 -0.08
CA ARG A 26 -9.32 -12.45 0.75
C ARG A 26 -7.96 -12.03 0.18
N PHE A 27 -7.28 -12.93 -0.54
CA PHE A 27 -5.96 -12.69 -1.13
C PHE A 27 -5.99 -12.45 -2.64
N ALA A 28 -7.14 -12.07 -3.21
CA ALA A 28 -7.30 -11.70 -4.62
C ALA A 28 -6.65 -12.71 -5.60
N SER A 29 -6.89 -14.01 -5.39
CA SER A 29 -6.35 -15.13 -6.18
C SER A 29 -4.85 -15.42 -6.04
N LEU A 30 -4.09 -14.69 -5.22
CA LEU A 30 -2.70 -15.05 -4.91
C LEU A 30 -2.68 -16.10 -3.80
N SER A 31 -2.09 -17.26 -4.08
CA SER A 31 -1.84 -18.26 -3.03
C SER A 31 -0.86 -17.69 -2.00
N PRO A 32 -1.17 -17.75 -0.69
CA PRO A 32 -0.20 -17.33 0.34
C PRO A 32 1.13 -18.07 0.23
N ALA A 33 1.12 -19.34 -0.17
CA ALA A 33 2.33 -20.13 -0.41
C ALA A 33 3.16 -19.56 -1.58
N ALA A 34 2.52 -19.16 -2.69
CA ALA A 34 3.20 -18.53 -3.81
C ALA A 34 3.83 -17.18 -3.42
N GLY A 35 3.11 -16.39 -2.61
CA GLY A 35 3.64 -15.12 -2.08
C GLY A 35 4.87 -15.32 -1.18
N LEU A 36 4.82 -16.32 -0.29
CA LEU A 36 5.97 -16.66 0.57
C LEU A 36 7.16 -17.18 -0.25
N LEU A 37 6.91 -18.00 -1.27
CA LEU A 37 7.96 -18.50 -2.16
C LEU A 37 8.64 -17.34 -2.90
N ALA A 38 7.87 -16.44 -3.50
CA ALA A 38 8.39 -15.27 -4.20
C ALA A 38 9.20 -14.35 -3.27
N ALA A 39 8.67 -14.10 -2.06
CA ALA A 39 9.37 -13.27 -1.07
C ALA A 39 10.68 -13.92 -0.59
N SER A 40 10.69 -15.25 -0.41
CA SER A 40 11.89 -16.00 -0.01
C SER A 40 12.95 -15.99 -1.12
N ASP A 41 12.55 -16.23 -2.36
CA ASP A 41 13.42 -16.18 -3.52
C ASP A 41 14.10 -14.82 -3.64
N TRP A 42 13.31 -13.75 -3.62
CA TRP A 42 13.82 -12.37 -3.63
C TRP A 42 14.77 -12.09 -2.46
N ALA A 43 14.39 -12.43 -1.23
CA ALA A 43 15.17 -12.10 -0.04
C ALA A 43 16.52 -12.82 -0.02
N LEU A 44 16.56 -14.10 -0.39
CA LEU A 44 17.79 -14.88 -0.45
C LEU A 44 18.74 -14.36 -1.53
N HIS A 45 18.24 -14.06 -2.73
CA HIS A 45 19.06 -13.52 -3.81
C HIS A 45 19.54 -12.09 -3.51
N LEU A 46 18.70 -11.25 -2.88
CA LEU A 46 19.11 -9.92 -2.43
C LEU A 46 20.25 -10.02 -1.39
N ALA A 47 20.09 -10.89 -0.39
CA ALA A 47 21.12 -11.11 0.62
C ALA A 47 22.45 -11.63 0.02
N ALA A 48 22.36 -12.40 -1.06
CA ALA A 48 23.52 -12.90 -1.81
C ALA A 48 24.09 -11.88 -2.83
N SER A 49 23.51 -10.65 -2.93
CA SER A 49 23.90 -9.61 -3.89
C SER A 49 24.53 -8.39 -3.20
N PRO A 50 25.80 -8.45 -2.73
CA PRO A 50 26.42 -7.37 -1.95
C PRO A 50 26.48 -6.03 -2.73
N GLY A 51 26.70 -6.06 -4.05
CA GLY A 51 26.68 -4.87 -4.88
C GLY A 51 25.33 -4.18 -4.86
N LYS A 52 24.24 -4.93 -5.02
CA LYS A 52 22.88 -4.42 -4.93
C LYS A 52 22.58 -3.83 -3.55
N CYS A 53 22.98 -4.50 -2.49
CA CYS A 53 22.85 -4.00 -1.11
C CYS A 53 23.61 -2.67 -0.91
N MET A 54 24.84 -2.56 -1.46
CA MET A 54 25.59 -1.31 -1.41
C MET A 54 24.91 -0.16 -2.17
N ASP A 55 24.36 -0.42 -3.35
CA ASP A 55 23.64 0.58 -4.12
C ASP A 55 22.37 1.04 -3.40
N LEU A 56 21.62 0.14 -2.78
CA LEU A 56 20.47 0.46 -1.95
C LEU A 56 20.85 1.29 -0.71
N ALA A 57 21.98 0.95 -0.08
CA ALA A 57 22.50 1.73 1.04
C ALA A 57 22.92 3.14 0.62
N ARG A 58 23.60 3.30 -0.52
CA ARG A 58 23.95 4.61 -1.08
C ARG A 58 22.72 5.44 -1.42
N LEU A 59 21.71 4.82 -2.04
CA LEU A 59 20.43 5.47 -2.35
C LEU A 59 19.75 5.97 -1.07
N ALA A 60 19.68 5.12 -0.03
CA ALA A 60 19.08 5.49 1.26
C ALA A 60 19.83 6.64 1.94
N MET A 61 21.17 6.63 1.92
CA MET A 61 21.98 7.71 2.47
C MET A 61 21.77 9.03 1.71
N HIS A 62 21.76 8.97 0.37
CA HIS A 62 21.50 10.15 -0.46
C HIS A 62 20.12 10.76 -0.16
N GLN A 63 19.08 9.94 -0.17
CA GLN A 63 17.70 10.37 0.12
C GLN A 63 17.55 10.93 1.53
N SER A 64 18.23 10.33 2.51
CA SER A 64 18.25 10.83 3.89
C SER A 64 18.95 12.18 3.99
N GLY A 65 20.04 12.37 3.25
CA GLY A 65 20.75 13.63 3.15
C GLY A 65 19.88 14.74 2.55
N GLU A 66 19.21 14.46 1.44
CA GLU A 66 18.29 15.41 0.80
C GLU A 66 17.12 15.81 1.72
N LEU A 67 16.54 14.83 2.44
CA LEU A 67 15.48 15.12 3.42
C LEU A 67 15.97 15.95 4.59
N ALA A 68 17.18 15.68 5.09
CA ALA A 68 17.78 16.44 6.20
C ALA A 68 18.08 17.88 5.77
N GLU A 69 18.65 18.07 4.57
CA GLU A 69 18.90 19.41 4.02
C GLU A 69 17.62 20.18 3.81
N TYR A 70 16.61 19.56 3.22
CA TYR A 70 15.30 20.16 3.06
C TYR A 70 14.68 20.59 4.39
N ALA A 71 14.72 19.72 5.42
CA ALA A 71 14.21 20.06 6.74
C ALA A 71 14.97 21.25 7.33
N ARG A 72 16.30 21.26 7.21
CA ARG A 72 17.15 22.38 7.66
C ARG A 72 16.81 23.69 6.96
N GLU A 73 16.68 23.67 5.64
CA GLU A 73 16.28 24.86 4.87
C GLU A 73 14.93 25.40 5.32
N ARG A 74 13.96 24.51 5.55
CA ARG A 74 12.62 24.92 6.03
C ARG A 74 12.63 25.48 7.44
N MET A 75 13.52 25.03 8.29
CA MET A 75 13.68 25.57 9.65
C MET A 75 14.40 26.91 9.68
N THR A 76 15.25 27.20 8.70
CA THR A 76 16.07 28.43 8.63
C THR A 76 15.50 29.48 7.68
N ALA A 77 14.77 29.09 6.65
CA ALA A 77 14.15 29.99 5.68
C ALA A 77 12.78 30.46 6.16
N GLY A 78 12.49 31.76 6.05
CA GLY A 78 11.13 32.26 6.25
C GLY A 78 10.11 31.60 5.28
N ALA A 79 8.83 31.78 5.59
CA ALA A 79 7.70 31.12 4.90
C ALA A 79 7.65 31.28 3.35
N ASP A 80 8.38 32.23 2.80
CA ASP A 80 8.30 32.62 1.37
C ASP A 80 9.28 31.88 0.44
N GLN A 81 10.20 31.07 0.95
CA GLN A 81 11.16 30.36 0.11
C GLN A 81 10.65 28.96 -0.24
N GLN A 82 10.27 28.75 -1.50
CA GLN A 82 10.00 27.41 -2.05
C GLN A 82 11.30 26.61 -2.11
N ALA A 83 11.49 25.70 -1.15
CA ALA A 83 12.57 24.72 -1.21
C ALA A 83 12.35 23.77 -2.38
N ARG A 84 13.39 23.53 -3.17
CA ARG A 84 13.35 22.63 -4.31
C ARG A 84 13.57 21.19 -3.83
N LEU A 85 12.61 20.33 -4.07
CA LEU A 85 12.70 18.91 -3.74
C LEU A 85 13.03 18.07 -4.96
N GLY A 86 13.89 17.06 -4.75
CA GLY A 86 14.48 16.27 -5.81
C GLY A 86 13.55 15.29 -6.53
N VAL A 87 12.47 14.81 -5.90
CA VAL A 87 11.58 13.83 -6.51
C VAL A 87 10.19 14.41 -6.71
N GLN A 88 9.76 14.43 -7.97
CA GLN A 88 8.39 14.79 -8.33
C GLN A 88 7.50 13.54 -8.33
N PRO A 89 6.24 13.64 -7.90
CA PRO A 89 5.27 12.56 -8.08
C PRO A 89 5.17 12.18 -9.55
N ALA A 90 4.93 10.92 -9.85
CA ALA A 90 4.60 10.50 -11.21
C ALA A 90 3.43 11.34 -11.75
N VAL A 91 3.44 11.65 -13.06
CA VAL A 91 2.42 12.52 -13.69
C VAL A 91 1.00 11.99 -13.43
N GLU A 92 0.85 10.70 -13.31
CA GLU A 92 -0.42 10.00 -13.04
C GLU A 92 -0.81 10.01 -11.56
N ASP A 93 0.15 10.22 -10.65
CA ASP A 93 -0.12 10.25 -9.21
C ASP A 93 -0.71 11.61 -8.79
N ARG A 94 -2.02 11.63 -8.65
CA ARG A 94 -2.78 12.83 -8.28
C ARG A 94 -2.88 13.04 -6.77
N ARG A 95 -2.40 12.11 -5.95
CA ARG A 95 -2.58 12.13 -4.49
C ARG A 95 -2.03 13.38 -3.83
N PHE A 96 -0.91 13.90 -4.34
CA PHE A 96 -0.17 15.01 -3.74
C PHE A 96 -0.24 16.32 -4.54
N ARG A 97 -1.23 16.46 -5.45
CA ARG A 97 -1.37 17.66 -6.30
C ARG A 97 -1.97 18.86 -5.60
N ALA A 98 -2.75 18.63 -4.54
CA ALA A 98 -3.42 19.71 -3.83
C ALA A 98 -2.40 20.64 -3.17
N PRO A 99 -2.65 21.97 -3.16
CA PRO A 99 -1.69 22.95 -2.65
C PRO A 99 -1.36 22.77 -1.17
N GLU A 100 -2.24 22.14 -0.40
CA GLU A 100 -2.05 21.81 1.01
C GLU A 100 -0.84 20.90 1.23
N TRP A 101 -0.52 20.03 0.26
CA TRP A 101 0.66 19.18 0.30
C TRP A 101 1.98 19.94 0.16
N GLN A 102 1.95 21.18 -0.29
CA GLN A 102 3.15 22.03 -0.41
C GLN A 102 3.52 22.73 0.90
N GLN A 103 2.65 22.63 1.92
CA GLN A 103 2.86 23.26 3.21
C GLN A 103 3.67 22.33 4.15
N TRP A 104 4.50 22.91 4.98
CA TRP A 104 5.17 22.20 6.06
C TRP A 104 4.15 21.76 7.13
N PRO A 105 4.21 20.54 7.68
CA PRO A 105 5.19 19.45 7.44
C PRO A 105 4.77 18.46 6.34
N PHE A 106 3.68 18.70 5.61
CA PHE A 106 3.08 17.76 4.66
C PHE A 106 3.93 17.54 3.42
N ASN A 107 4.63 18.59 2.96
CA ASN A 107 5.60 18.49 1.88
C ASN A 107 6.79 17.56 2.24
N TYR A 108 7.26 17.60 3.49
CA TYR A 108 8.27 16.66 3.98
C TYR A 108 7.75 15.21 4.05
N LEU A 109 6.51 15.03 4.55
CA LEU A 109 5.87 13.71 4.64
C LEU A 109 5.68 13.09 3.25
N HIS A 110 5.14 13.86 2.32
CA HIS A 110 4.94 13.42 0.95
C HIS A 110 6.26 13.08 0.27
N GLN A 111 7.30 13.92 0.42
CA GLN A 111 8.62 13.68 -0.17
C GLN A 111 9.29 12.43 0.42
N SER A 112 9.22 12.26 1.74
CA SER A 112 9.75 11.06 2.39
C SER A 112 9.04 9.79 1.92
N PHE A 113 7.77 9.86 1.61
CA PHE A 113 7.00 8.76 1.04
C PHE A 113 7.44 8.44 -0.39
N LEU A 114 7.65 9.44 -1.25
CA LEU A 114 8.17 9.25 -2.62
C LEU A 114 9.56 8.60 -2.61
N PHE A 115 10.44 9.01 -1.71
CA PHE A 115 11.74 8.37 -1.55
C PHE A 115 11.62 6.90 -1.12
N LYS A 116 10.72 6.57 -0.21
CA LYS A 116 10.43 5.17 0.14
C LYS A 116 9.92 4.36 -1.05
N GLN A 117 9.03 4.93 -1.86
CA GLN A 117 8.56 4.26 -3.09
C GLN A 117 9.73 4.00 -4.06
N GLN A 118 10.59 4.99 -4.27
CA GLN A 118 11.78 4.86 -5.12
C GLN A 118 12.75 3.80 -4.59
N TRP A 119 13.00 3.80 -3.29
CA TRP A 119 13.88 2.82 -2.67
C TRP A 119 13.33 1.39 -2.81
N TRP A 120 12.06 1.18 -2.52
CA TRP A 120 11.41 -0.12 -2.67
C TRP A 120 11.35 -0.56 -4.13
N ALA A 121 11.09 0.35 -5.07
CA ALA A 121 11.18 0.03 -6.49
C ALA A 121 12.60 -0.45 -6.87
N ALA A 122 13.63 0.23 -6.38
CA ALA A 122 15.02 -0.21 -6.59
C ALA A 122 15.31 -1.56 -5.92
N ALA A 123 14.80 -1.80 -4.70
CA ALA A 123 15.05 -3.04 -3.94
C ALA A 123 14.39 -4.27 -4.55
N THR A 124 13.23 -4.09 -5.19
CA THR A 124 12.43 -5.20 -5.73
C THR A 124 12.69 -5.50 -7.20
N HIS A 125 13.47 -4.68 -7.91
CA HIS A 125 13.78 -4.91 -9.33
C HIS A 125 15.27 -5.11 -9.56
N GLY A 126 15.61 -5.96 -10.54
CA GLY A 126 16.97 -6.16 -11.00
C GLY A 126 17.87 -6.83 -9.96
N VAL A 127 17.34 -7.65 -9.08
CA VAL A 127 18.11 -8.53 -8.18
C VAL A 127 18.51 -9.76 -8.96
N GLN A 128 19.83 -10.00 -9.09
CA GLN A 128 20.35 -11.14 -9.87
C GLN A 128 19.91 -12.48 -9.26
N GLY A 129 19.48 -13.39 -10.12
CA GLY A 129 19.05 -14.74 -9.75
C GLY A 129 17.58 -14.87 -9.40
N VAL A 130 16.87 -13.79 -9.11
CA VAL A 130 15.43 -13.82 -8.83
C VAL A 130 14.66 -14.16 -10.10
N GLU A 131 13.73 -15.10 -10.01
CA GLU A 131 12.83 -15.42 -11.10
C GLU A 131 11.93 -14.23 -11.43
N LYS A 132 11.72 -13.94 -12.71
CA LYS A 132 10.98 -12.75 -13.16
C LYS A 132 9.54 -12.68 -12.65
N HIS A 133 8.88 -13.82 -12.52
CA HIS A 133 7.54 -13.90 -11.94
C HIS A 133 7.56 -13.50 -10.45
N HIS A 134 8.53 -14.01 -9.69
CA HIS A 134 8.70 -13.65 -8.27
C HIS A 134 9.05 -12.16 -8.10
N GLU A 135 9.93 -11.62 -8.93
CA GLU A 135 10.24 -10.19 -8.95
C GLU A 135 8.96 -9.35 -9.10
N ASN A 136 8.12 -9.69 -10.08
CA ASN A 136 6.86 -8.97 -10.31
C ASN A 136 5.90 -9.09 -9.13
N MET A 137 5.81 -10.27 -8.52
CA MET A 137 4.95 -10.49 -7.34
C MET A 137 5.41 -9.65 -6.14
N VAL A 138 6.71 -9.66 -5.85
CA VAL A 138 7.28 -8.90 -4.73
C VAL A 138 7.17 -7.40 -4.97
N ALA A 139 7.47 -6.93 -6.18
CA ALA A 139 7.33 -5.53 -6.56
C ALA A 139 5.88 -5.04 -6.45
N PHE A 140 4.92 -5.86 -6.90
CA PHE A 140 3.51 -5.57 -6.75
C PHE A 140 3.09 -5.49 -5.27
N ALA A 141 3.47 -6.50 -4.47
CA ALA A 141 3.16 -6.54 -3.05
C ALA A 141 3.75 -5.34 -2.30
N ALA A 142 5.02 -5.00 -2.56
CA ALA A 142 5.67 -3.83 -1.97
C ALA A 142 4.93 -2.53 -2.31
N ARG A 143 4.48 -2.36 -3.56
CA ARG A 143 3.70 -1.19 -3.98
C ARG A 143 2.35 -1.12 -3.24
N GLN A 144 1.62 -2.26 -3.13
CA GLN A 144 0.36 -2.29 -2.40
C GLN A 144 0.53 -1.93 -0.92
N TRP A 145 1.57 -2.44 -0.26
CA TRP A 145 1.90 -2.08 1.12
C TRP A 145 2.19 -0.58 1.26
N LEU A 146 3.02 -0.03 0.38
CA LEU A 146 3.31 1.40 0.39
C LEU A 146 2.05 2.24 0.18
N ASP A 147 1.17 1.83 -0.72
CA ASP A 147 -0.08 2.54 -0.97
C ASP A 147 -1.02 2.54 0.24
N ILE A 148 -1.10 1.42 0.99
CA ILE A 148 -1.87 1.37 2.25
C ILE A 148 -1.35 2.41 3.25
N PHE A 149 -0.02 2.54 3.37
CA PHE A 149 0.63 3.46 4.30
C PHE A 149 0.95 4.84 3.70
N SER A 150 0.41 5.14 2.52
CA SER A 150 0.55 6.47 1.93
C SER A 150 0.00 7.55 2.87
N PRO A 151 0.72 8.67 3.08
CA PRO A 151 0.23 9.76 3.91
C PRO A 151 -1.09 10.35 3.40
N GLY A 152 -1.38 10.21 2.09
CA GLY A 152 -2.66 10.60 1.50
C GLY A 152 -3.85 9.74 1.95
N ASN A 153 -3.60 8.51 2.41
CA ASN A 153 -4.64 7.57 2.85
C ASN A 153 -4.88 7.62 4.37
N GLN A 154 -4.07 8.35 5.12
CA GLN A 154 -4.18 8.44 6.57
C GLN A 154 -4.85 9.75 6.99
N LEU A 155 -5.87 9.68 7.83
CA LEU A 155 -6.61 10.85 8.31
C LEU A 155 -5.72 11.90 8.97
N ALA A 156 -4.74 11.45 9.76
CA ALA A 156 -3.86 12.34 10.53
C ALA A 156 -2.77 13.01 9.69
N THR A 157 -2.46 12.51 8.50
CA THR A 157 -1.37 13.00 7.66
C THR A 157 -1.84 13.57 6.32
N ASN A 158 -3.14 13.48 6.01
CA ASN A 158 -3.70 14.08 4.80
C ASN A 158 -4.13 15.54 5.06
N PRO A 159 -3.40 16.54 4.55
CA PRO A 159 -3.68 17.95 4.83
C PRO A 159 -5.03 18.41 4.27
N VAL A 160 -5.48 17.85 3.16
CA VAL A 160 -6.78 18.17 2.55
C VAL A 160 -7.91 17.72 3.47
N VAL A 161 -7.80 16.51 4.03
CA VAL A 161 -8.79 16.00 4.99
C VAL A 161 -8.75 16.78 6.29
N LEU A 162 -7.55 17.07 6.82
CA LEU A 162 -7.40 17.86 8.04
C LEU A 162 -8.00 19.25 7.91
N GLN A 163 -7.70 19.95 6.82
CA GLN A 163 -8.25 21.28 6.56
C GLN A 163 -9.78 21.23 6.46
N ARG A 164 -10.32 20.27 5.70
CA ARG A 164 -11.77 20.10 5.56
C ARG A 164 -12.44 19.75 6.90
N THR A 165 -11.76 18.96 7.73
CA THR A 165 -12.27 18.61 9.07
C THR A 165 -12.34 19.84 9.97
N LEU A 166 -11.32 20.69 9.95
CA LEU A 166 -11.33 21.96 10.68
C LEU A 166 -12.44 22.90 10.19
N GLN A 167 -12.57 23.07 8.86
CA GLN A 167 -13.59 23.93 8.27
C GLN A 167 -15.03 23.47 8.57
N GLN A 168 -15.25 22.16 8.69
CA GLN A 168 -16.57 21.57 8.92
C GLN A 168 -16.82 21.17 10.38
N GLY A 169 -15.92 21.52 11.30
CA GLY A 169 -16.05 21.13 12.71
C GLY A 169 -16.18 19.62 12.93
N GLY A 170 -15.55 18.80 12.06
CA GLY A 170 -15.59 17.34 12.15
C GLY A 170 -16.80 16.67 11.47
N ALA A 171 -17.75 17.43 10.91
CA ALA A 171 -18.96 16.87 10.28
C ALA A 171 -18.65 15.94 9.09
N ASN A 172 -17.53 16.15 8.38
CA ASN A 172 -17.07 15.25 7.32
C ASN A 172 -16.73 13.86 7.85
N LEU A 173 -16.10 13.76 9.02
CA LEU A 173 -15.74 12.48 9.65
C LEU A 173 -16.99 11.73 10.10
N LEU A 174 -17.96 12.43 10.70
CA LEU A 174 -19.23 11.82 11.09
C LEU A 174 -19.99 11.26 9.88
N ARG A 175 -20.08 12.03 8.79
CA ARG A 175 -20.71 11.55 7.54
C ARG A 175 -19.95 10.34 6.97
N GLY A 176 -18.62 10.36 6.98
CA GLY A 176 -17.81 9.23 6.55
C GLY A 176 -18.06 7.98 7.38
N ALA A 177 -18.16 8.10 8.70
CA ALA A 177 -18.49 6.99 9.60
C ALA A 177 -19.89 6.42 9.33
N LEU A 178 -20.90 7.28 9.13
CA LEU A 178 -22.26 6.86 8.79
C LEU A 178 -22.31 6.13 7.44
N ASN A 179 -21.62 6.63 6.42
CA ASN A 179 -21.53 5.97 5.12
C ASN A 179 -20.85 4.59 5.24
N ALA A 180 -19.76 4.50 5.99
CA ALA A 180 -19.08 3.23 6.21
C ALA A 180 -19.97 2.22 6.96
N ALA A 181 -20.79 2.67 7.92
CA ALA A 181 -21.75 1.83 8.60
C ALA A 181 -22.88 1.32 7.66
N ASP A 182 -23.38 2.19 6.77
CA ASP A 182 -24.35 1.79 5.73
C ASP A 182 -23.74 0.76 4.76
N ASP A 183 -22.51 0.99 4.28
CA ASP A 183 -21.82 0.04 3.40
C ASP A 183 -21.59 -1.32 4.07
N LEU A 184 -21.24 -1.34 5.37
CA LEU A 184 -21.10 -2.59 6.12
C LEU A 184 -22.44 -3.31 6.27
N GLN A 185 -23.55 -2.60 6.53
CA GLN A 185 -24.89 -3.19 6.59
C GLN A 185 -25.31 -3.75 5.23
N ARG A 186 -25.04 -3.03 4.13
CA ARG A 186 -25.30 -3.50 2.77
C ARG A 186 -24.50 -4.75 2.45
N LEU A 187 -23.21 -4.76 2.78
CA LEU A 187 -22.35 -5.93 2.60
C LEU A 187 -22.86 -7.16 3.38
N ALA A 188 -23.28 -6.97 4.64
CA ALA A 188 -23.86 -8.03 5.46
C ALA A 188 -25.18 -8.56 4.88
N ALA A 189 -25.95 -7.69 4.20
CA ALA A 189 -27.19 -8.04 3.51
C ALA A 189 -26.98 -8.59 2.08
N GLY A 190 -25.73 -8.78 1.63
CA GLY A 190 -25.39 -9.24 0.27
C GLY A 190 -25.71 -8.21 -0.82
N LYS A 191 -25.85 -6.93 -0.45
CA LYS A 191 -26.10 -5.82 -1.38
C LYS A 191 -24.80 -5.13 -1.78
N PRO A 192 -24.73 -4.54 -2.99
CA PRO A 192 -23.58 -3.74 -3.39
C PRO A 192 -23.46 -2.47 -2.52
N PRO A 193 -22.23 -1.90 -2.36
CA PRO A 193 -22.02 -0.63 -1.67
C PRO A 193 -22.87 0.51 -2.28
N ALA A 194 -23.17 1.53 -1.47
CA ALA A 194 -23.93 2.68 -1.93
C ALA A 194 -23.26 3.37 -3.13
N GLY A 195 -24.02 3.70 -4.17
CA GLY A 195 -23.53 4.35 -5.38
C GLY A 195 -22.89 3.40 -6.42
N THR A 196 -22.91 2.08 -6.18
CA THR A 196 -22.47 1.07 -7.18
C THR A 196 -23.65 0.30 -7.78
N GLU A 197 -24.88 0.70 -7.45
CA GLU A 197 -26.12 0.00 -7.85
C GLU A 197 -26.33 0.02 -9.38
N ASP A 198 -25.84 1.06 -10.06
CA ASP A 198 -25.98 1.24 -11.51
C ASP A 198 -24.97 0.42 -12.34
N PHE A 199 -24.01 -0.23 -11.68
CA PHE A 199 -22.99 -1.07 -12.32
C PHE A 199 -23.33 -2.56 -12.28
N VAL A 200 -24.59 -2.94 -12.20
CA VAL A 200 -24.99 -4.33 -12.41
C VAL A 200 -24.79 -4.64 -13.89
N VAL A 201 -23.62 -5.19 -14.22
CA VAL A 201 -23.36 -5.77 -15.53
C VAL A 201 -24.42 -6.82 -15.78
N GLY A 202 -25.24 -6.61 -16.80
CA GLY A 202 -26.25 -7.57 -17.20
C GLY A 202 -25.60 -8.94 -17.36
N ARG A 203 -26.12 -9.93 -16.67
CA ARG A 203 -25.79 -11.32 -16.92
C ARG A 203 -26.60 -11.72 -18.13
N ASP A 204 -25.97 -11.71 -19.30
CA ASP A 204 -26.42 -12.47 -20.47
C ASP A 204 -25.91 -13.90 -20.37
#